data_833a928b40ca6eff7230fba4d43c3eb7
#
_entry.id   833a928b40ca6eff7230fba4d43c3eb7
#
_cell.length_a   1.000
_cell.length_b   1.000
_cell.length_c   1.000
_cell.angle_alpha   90.00
_cell.angle_beta   90.00
_cell.angle_gamma   90.00
#
_symmetry.space_group_name_H-M   'P 1'
#
loop_
_entity.id
_entity.type
_entity.pdbx_description
1 polymer ?
#
loop_
_entity_poly.entity_id
_entity_poly.type
_entity_poly.pdbx_seq_one_letter_code
_entity_poly.pdbx_strand_id
1 'polypeptide(L)'
;MRPLVRSSDNPIITTMDLPRRLPGIVDSSSVFNPGAVRWGDRYMLMLRVQTRGRRTHLVMAESLNGREFSVWPEIVRIPGLDRLEETIYHVYDPRITPIDGEFLVMFAVDTETGCRLGTARTRDFREFEFVGLGEHPDIRNGVIFPARFGDRYLRYDRPNRVVDAGAPATGDEIVLSESHDLLDWRPLGPVMRGRPRYWDERIGAGPPPVRTRHGWLLLYHGIATHFGSANIYQAGVALFDLDDPLRLIGRSRDNVLEPRKMYELVGQVPNVVFPSGMIVDDFDSDGFAHDDSPVRVYYGAADTSVCLATGTIEDLLAALDDE
;
A
#
# COMPACT_ATOMS: atom_id res chain seq x y z
N MET A 1 -1.84 -22.39 11.18
CA MET A 1 -1.68 -22.41 9.69
C MET A 1 -1.24 -21.01 9.28
N ARG A 2 -0.45 -20.81 8.23
CA ARG A 2 -0.11 -19.43 7.79
C ARG A 2 -1.22 -18.94 6.89
N PRO A 3 -1.83 -17.79 7.17
CA PRO A 3 -2.98 -17.29 6.42
C PRO A 3 -2.64 -16.88 4.98
N LEU A 4 -1.35 -16.63 4.68
CA LEU A 4 -0.89 -16.28 3.34
C LEU A 4 0.19 -17.25 2.85
N VAL A 5 0.00 -17.75 1.62
CA VAL A 5 0.92 -18.67 0.94
C VAL A 5 1.58 -17.94 -0.23
N ARG A 6 2.91 -17.95 -0.27
CA ARG A 6 3.69 -17.35 -1.37
C ARG A 6 3.47 -18.08 -2.68
N SER A 7 3.35 -17.35 -3.78
CA SER A 7 3.40 -17.93 -5.11
C SER A 7 4.73 -18.64 -5.32
N SER A 8 4.67 -19.80 -6.01
CA SER A 8 5.87 -20.52 -6.47
C SER A 8 6.69 -19.73 -7.48
N ASP A 9 6.04 -18.79 -8.18
CA ASP A 9 6.61 -18.02 -9.29
C ASP A 9 7.31 -16.74 -8.83
N ASN A 10 7.34 -16.49 -7.49
CA ASN A 10 7.98 -15.31 -6.93
C ASN A 10 9.51 -15.26 -7.17
N PRO A 11 10.04 -14.07 -7.50
CA PRO A 11 9.35 -12.80 -7.74
C PRO A 11 8.57 -12.81 -9.05
N ILE A 12 7.33 -12.24 -9.05
CA ILE A 12 6.47 -12.19 -10.25
C ILE A 12 6.80 -11.03 -11.19
N ILE A 13 7.45 -9.96 -10.68
CA ILE A 13 7.96 -8.86 -11.50
C ILE A 13 9.31 -8.42 -10.93
N THR A 14 10.28 -8.32 -11.82
CA THR A 14 11.64 -7.83 -11.58
C THR A 14 12.00 -6.74 -12.58
N THR A 15 13.18 -6.15 -12.50
CA THR A 15 13.66 -5.19 -13.50
C THR A 15 13.84 -5.83 -14.89
N MET A 16 13.93 -7.16 -14.97
CA MET A 16 14.05 -7.89 -16.25
C MET A 16 12.74 -7.94 -17.03
N ASP A 17 11.61 -7.74 -16.35
CA ASP A 17 10.27 -7.74 -16.93
C ASP A 17 9.85 -6.36 -17.45
N LEU A 18 10.66 -5.33 -17.14
CA LEU A 18 10.42 -3.99 -17.67
C LEU A 18 10.70 -3.91 -19.17
N PRO A 19 9.93 -3.14 -19.95
CA PRO A 19 10.20 -2.92 -21.35
C PRO A 19 11.64 -2.39 -21.57
N ARG A 20 12.34 -2.92 -22.59
CA ARG A 20 13.72 -2.52 -22.89
C ARG A 20 13.90 -1.01 -23.11
N ARG A 21 12.85 -0.34 -23.56
CA ARG A 21 12.80 1.12 -23.69
C ARG A 21 11.58 1.61 -22.95
N LEU A 22 11.81 2.19 -21.81
CA LEU A 22 10.79 2.87 -21.02
C LEU A 22 11.17 4.36 -20.99
N PRO A 23 10.50 5.23 -21.77
CA PRO A 23 10.86 6.63 -21.86
C PRO A 23 10.91 7.29 -20.47
N GLY A 24 12.04 7.95 -20.15
CA GLY A 24 12.26 8.59 -18.84
C GLY A 24 12.93 7.69 -17.80
N ILE A 25 13.05 6.38 -18.05
CA ILE A 25 13.76 5.46 -17.17
C ILE A 25 15.01 4.93 -17.87
N VAL A 26 16.15 5.27 -17.31
CA VAL A 26 17.44 4.72 -17.71
C VAL A 26 17.98 3.93 -16.54
N ASP A 27 18.34 2.65 -16.80
CA ASP A 27 19.00 1.78 -15.83
C ASP A 27 18.20 1.64 -14.51
N SER A 28 17.08 0.92 -14.59
CA SER A 28 16.25 0.58 -13.43
C SER A 28 17.00 -0.34 -12.46
N SER A 29 16.98 0.01 -11.17
CA SER A 29 17.59 -0.79 -10.09
C SER A 29 16.59 -1.68 -9.37
N SER A 30 15.31 -1.31 -9.37
CA SER A 30 14.26 -2.07 -8.68
C SER A 30 12.86 -1.73 -9.20
N VAL A 31 11.94 -2.67 -8.97
CA VAL A 31 10.49 -2.51 -9.18
C VAL A 31 9.77 -3.16 -8.01
N PHE A 32 8.97 -2.41 -7.24
CA PHE A 32 8.43 -2.87 -5.97
C PHE A 32 7.22 -2.06 -5.50
N ASN A 33 6.64 -2.40 -4.35
CA ASN A 33 5.54 -1.71 -3.67
C ASN A 33 4.38 -1.31 -4.60
N PRO A 34 3.75 -2.28 -5.30
CA PRO A 34 2.69 -1.95 -6.25
C PRO A 34 1.37 -1.60 -5.55
N GLY A 35 0.66 -0.58 -6.05
CA GLY A 35 -0.79 -0.50 -5.87
C GLY A 35 -1.47 -1.54 -6.75
N ALA A 36 -2.59 -2.13 -6.32
CA ALA A 36 -3.27 -3.18 -7.05
C ALA A 36 -4.79 -2.97 -7.04
N VAL A 37 -5.45 -3.29 -8.17
CA VAL A 37 -6.91 -3.23 -8.28
C VAL A 37 -7.41 -4.13 -9.41
N ARG A 38 -8.68 -4.56 -9.33
CA ARG A 38 -9.40 -5.19 -10.42
C ARG A 38 -10.03 -4.13 -11.31
N TRP A 39 -9.83 -4.24 -12.63
CA TRP A 39 -10.48 -3.40 -13.64
C TRP A 39 -11.07 -4.27 -14.74
N GLY A 40 -12.39 -4.46 -14.70
CA GLY A 40 -13.08 -5.40 -15.57
C GLY A 40 -12.55 -6.82 -15.35
N ASP A 41 -12.07 -7.46 -16.41
CA ASP A 41 -11.47 -8.80 -16.39
C ASP A 41 -9.98 -8.80 -16.07
N ARG A 42 -9.36 -7.63 -15.86
CA ARG A 42 -7.91 -7.48 -15.67
C ARG A 42 -7.52 -7.20 -14.23
N TYR A 43 -6.38 -7.73 -13.85
CA TYR A 43 -5.63 -7.35 -12.66
C TYR A 43 -4.66 -6.24 -13.05
N MET A 44 -4.78 -5.09 -12.39
CA MET A 44 -3.94 -3.92 -12.65
C MET A 44 -2.98 -3.70 -11.49
N LEU A 45 -1.71 -3.47 -11.81
CA LEU A 45 -0.71 -3.03 -10.85
C LEU A 45 -0.16 -1.67 -11.27
N MET A 46 -0.01 -0.76 -10.31
CA MET A 46 0.77 0.45 -10.47
C MET A 46 2.09 0.26 -9.72
N LEU A 47 3.16 0.07 -10.47
CA LEU A 47 4.48 -0.30 -9.97
C LEU A 47 5.28 0.94 -9.58
N ARG A 48 6.01 0.89 -8.48
CA ARG A 48 7.12 1.81 -8.19
C ARG A 48 8.37 1.29 -8.88
N VAL A 49 8.90 2.03 -9.85
CA VAL A 49 10.17 1.72 -10.52
C VAL A 49 11.21 2.73 -10.07
N GLN A 50 12.35 2.25 -9.59
CA GLN A 50 13.46 3.09 -9.16
C GLN A 50 14.66 2.92 -10.09
N THR A 51 15.31 4.02 -10.43
CA THR A 51 16.55 4.05 -11.21
C THR A 51 17.77 4.00 -10.29
N ARG A 52 18.96 3.73 -10.83
CA ARG A 52 20.23 3.81 -10.08
C ARG A 52 20.48 5.19 -9.49
N GLY A 53 20.00 6.25 -10.13
CA GLY A 53 20.03 7.61 -9.61
C GLY A 53 19.00 7.89 -8.51
N ARG A 54 18.31 6.86 -8.01
CA ARG A 54 17.26 6.90 -6.97
C ARG A 54 16.01 7.69 -7.38
N ARG A 55 15.83 8.03 -8.63
CA ARG A 55 14.56 8.60 -9.11
C ARG A 55 13.50 7.50 -9.14
N THR A 56 12.29 7.84 -8.73
CA THR A 56 11.15 6.93 -8.73
C THR A 56 10.15 7.35 -9.80
N HIS A 57 9.57 6.35 -10.46
CA HIS A 57 8.53 6.52 -11.46
C HIS A 57 7.42 5.50 -11.19
N LEU A 58 6.20 5.87 -11.54
CA LEU A 58 5.06 4.95 -11.52
C LEU A 58 4.86 4.39 -12.93
N VAL A 59 4.62 3.09 -13.02
CA VAL A 59 4.41 2.37 -14.30
C VAL A 59 3.27 1.40 -14.13
N MET A 60 2.36 1.31 -15.12
CA MET A 60 1.27 0.35 -15.10
C MET A 60 1.70 -1.03 -15.59
N ALA A 61 1.09 -2.05 -15.02
CA ALA A 61 1.14 -3.42 -15.52
C ALA A 61 -0.25 -4.06 -15.45
N GLU A 62 -0.54 -4.96 -16.37
CA GLU A 62 -1.82 -5.65 -16.44
C GLU A 62 -1.66 -7.17 -16.60
N SER A 63 -2.64 -7.91 -16.12
CA SER A 63 -2.68 -9.38 -16.20
C SER A 63 -4.12 -9.88 -16.31
N LEU A 64 -4.32 -11.02 -16.96
CA LEU A 64 -5.62 -11.72 -17.01
C LEU A 64 -5.73 -12.77 -15.88
N ASN A 65 -4.60 -13.24 -15.33
CA ASN A 65 -4.57 -14.30 -14.32
C ASN A 65 -4.07 -13.85 -12.95
N GLY A 66 -3.62 -12.57 -12.83
CA GLY A 66 -3.09 -11.99 -11.60
C GLY A 66 -1.71 -12.51 -11.17
N ARG A 67 -0.99 -13.21 -12.08
CA ARG A 67 0.35 -13.77 -11.85
C ARG A 67 1.36 -13.32 -12.89
N GLU A 68 1.01 -13.43 -14.16
CA GLU A 68 1.84 -13.04 -15.30
C GLU A 68 1.41 -11.65 -15.75
N PHE A 69 2.30 -10.66 -15.61
CA PHE A 69 1.99 -9.27 -15.91
C PHE A 69 2.73 -8.77 -17.14
N SER A 70 2.02 -8.02 -17.97
CA SER A 70 2.60 -7.22 -19.05
C SER A 70 2.78 -5.79 -18.57
N VAL A 71 4.02 -5.33 -18.48
CA VAL A 71 4.34 -3.95 -18.05
C VAL A 71 4.15 -3.01 -19.24
N TRP A 72 3.44 -1.92 -19.04
CA TRP A 72 3.19 -0.92 -20.08
C TRP A 72 4.47 -0.16 -20.45
N PRO A 73 4.66 0.23 -21.71
CA PRO A 73 5.90 0.85 -22.20
C PRO A 73 5.97 2.37 -21.93
N GLU A 74 5.25 2.86 -20.94
CA GLU A 74 5.18 4.28 -20.59
C GLU A 74 5.11 4.48 -19.08
N ILE A 75 5.64 5.61 -18.62
CA ILE A 75 5.49 6.04 -17.22
C ILE A 75 4.14 6.71 -17.02
N VAL A 76 3.55 6.52 -15.83
CA VAL A 76 2.35 7.25 -15.42
C VAL A 76 2.68 8.73 -15.30
N ARG A 77 1.89 9.56 -15.98
CA ARG A 77 1.96 11.02 -15.87
C ARG A 77 0.72 11.51 -15.14
N ILE A 78 0.92 12.37 -14.15
CA ILE A 78 -0.14 13.00 -13.39
C ILE A 78 -0.06 14.51 -13.65
N PRO A 79 -0.78 15.02 -14.68
CA PRO A 79 -0.72 16.43 -15.04
C PRO A 79 -1.15 17.32 -13.86
N GLY A 80 -0.34 18.33 -13.55
CA GLY A 80 -0.57 19.22 -12.42
C GLY A 80 0.41 18.99 -11.25
N LEU A 81 0.93 17.77 -11.09
CA LEU A 81 1.95 17.49 -10.10
C LEU A 81 3.26 18.26 -10.39
N ASP A 82 3.57 18.45 -11.66
CA ASP A 82 4.71 19.22 -12.17
C ASP A 82 4.55 20.75 -12.07
N ARG A 83 3.37 21.23 -11.68
CA ARG A 83 3.03 22.65 -11.52
C ARG A 83 3.08 23.12 -10.08
N LEU A 84 3.38 22.22 -9.16
CA LEU A 84 3.53 22.59 -7.75
C LEU A 84 4.77 23.48 -7.59
N GLU A 85 4.67 24.48 -6.72
CA GLU A 85 5.76 25.40 -6.43
C GLU A 85 6.89 24.74 -5.63
N GLU A 86 6.58 23.63 -4.93
CA GLU A 86 7.56 22.86 -4.17
C GLU A 86 8.42 21.95 -5.05
N THR A 87 9.67 21.78 -4.68
CA THR A 87 10.55 20.78 -5.31
C THR A 87 10.09 19.37 -4.91
N ILE A 88 9.75 18.55 -5.91
CA ILE A 88 9.42 17.15 -5.75
C ILE A 88 10.66 16.30 -5.99
N TYR A 89 11.06 15.53 -5.01
CA TYR A 89 12.17 14.59 -5.12
C TYR A 89 11.74 13.21 -5.60
N HIS A 90 10.64 12.68 -5.01
CA HIS A 90 10.16 11.32 -5.28
C HIS A 90 8.63 11.27 -5.26
N VAL A 91 8.06 10.42 -6.14
CA VAL A 91 6.66 10.00 -6.13
C VAL A 91 6.64 8.48 -6.07
N TYR A 92 6.00 7.90 -5.04
CA TYR A 92 6.14 6.47 -4.76
C TYR A 92 5.00 5.87 -3.94
N ASP A 93 5.02 4.55 -3.82
CA ASP A 93 4.12 3.73 -3.03
C ASP A 93 2.63 4.00 -3.30
N PRO A 94 2.17 3.79 -4.55
CA PRO A 94 0.78 4.02 -4.91
C PRO A 94 -0.16 3.06 -4.20
N ARG A 95 -1.36 3.55 -3.88
CA ARG A 95 -2.50 2.79 -3.37
C ARG A 95 -3.71 3.11 -4.24
N ILE A 96 -4.40 2.09 -4.74
CA ILE A 96 -5.52 2.27 -5.66
C ILE A 96 -6.79 1.84 -4.97
N THR A 97 -7.76 2.76 -4.89
CA THR A 97 -9.07 2.53 -4.27
C THR A 97 -10.16 2.71 -5.30
N PRO A 98 -10.95 1.67 -5.63
CA PRO A 98 -12.15 1.83 -6.45
C PRO A 98 -13.26 2.47 -5.60
N ILE A 99 -13.84 3.57 -6.07
CA ILE A 99 -14.92 4.27 -5.40
C ILE A 99 -15.71 5.13 -6.41
N ASP A 100 -17.02 5.19 -6.28
CA ASP A 100 -17.91 6.04 -7.08
C ASP A 100 -17.75 5.88 -8.62
N GLY A 101 -17.38 4.67 -9.09
CA GLY A 101 -17.20 4.37 -10.51
C GLY A 101 -15.88 4.86 -11.11
N GLU A 102 -14.94 5.31 -10.30
CA GLU A 102 -13.57 5.70 -10.66
C GLU A 102 -12.55 5.07 -9.73
N PHE A 103 -11.27 5.31 -9.97
CA PHE A 103 -10.16 4.87 -9.14
C PHE A 103 -9.44 6.07 -8.56
N LEU A 104 -9.38 6.14 -7.24
CA LEU A 104 -8.53 7.08 -6.53
C LEU A 104 -7.16 6.44 -6.34
N VAL A 105 -6.12 7.18 -6.72
CA VAL A 105 -4.72 6.76 -6.53
C VAL A 105 -4.10 7.69 -5.51
N MET A 106 -3.79 7.14 -4.35
CA MET A 106 -3.02 7.82 -3.32
C MET A 106 -1.56 7.41 -3.41
N PHE A 107 -0.65 8.36 -3.28
CA PHE A 107 0.79 8.13 -3.35
C PHE A 107 1.54 9.07 -2.41
N ALA A 108 2.74 8.66 -2.05
CA ALA A 108 3.66 9.50 -1.27
C ALA A 108 4.47 10.41 -2.20
N VAL A 109 4.69 11.63 -1.76
CA VAL A 109 5.50 12.64 -2.45
C VAL A 109 6.51 13.20 -1.46
N ASP A 110 7.80 12.95 -1.69
CA ASP A 110 8.86 13.61 -0.92
C ASP A 110 9.11 15.00 -1.48
N THR A 111 8.95 16.00 -0.63
CA THR A 111 9.15 17.42 -0.93
C THR A 111 10.23 18.02 -0.03
N GLU A 112 10.55 19.29 -0.23
CA GLU A 112 11.50 20.03 0.62
C GLU A 112 11.05 20.12 2.08
N THR A 113 9.74 20.08 2.32
CA THR A 113 9.13 20.22 3.66
C THR A 113 8.82 18.89 4.34
N GLY A 114 9.09 17.77 3.68
CA GLY A 114 8.82 16.42 4.16
C GLY A 114 7.97 15.59 3.21
N CYS A 115 7.49 14.45 3.68
CA CYS A 115 6.63 13.58 2.88
C CYS A 115 5.17 14.03 2.99
N ARG A 116 4.50 14.19 1.85
CA ARG A 116 3.07 14.53 1.75
C ARG A 116 2.34 13.43 1.00
N LEU A 117 1.04 13.31 1.21
CA LEU A 117 0.18 12.39 0.47
C LEU A 117 -0.46 13.12 -0.71
N GLY A 118 -0.19 12.64 -1.92
CA GLY A 118 -0.85 13.08 -3.13
C GLY A 118 -2.03 12.20 -3.48
N THR A 119 -3.05 12.80 -4.09
CA THR A 119 -4.22 12.10 -4.61
C THR A 119 -4.41 12.44 -6.08
N ALA A 120 -4.65 11.42 -6.89
CA ALA A 120 -5.09 11.54 -8.28
C ALA A 120 -6.30 10.63 -8.51
N ARG A 121 -7.06 10.89 -9.57
CA ARG A 121 -8.15 10.03 -10.00
C ARG A 121 -7.97 9.59 -11.44
N THR A 122 -8.51 8.43 -11.78
CA THR A 122 -8.50 7.89 -13.14
C THR A 122 -9.69 6.95 -13.35
N ARG A 123 -10.09 6.75 -14.61
CA ARG A 123 -11.12 5.77 -15.00
C ARG A 123 -10.56 4.65 -15.90
N ASP A 124 -9.37 4.85 -16.44
CA ASP A 124 -8.80 4.00 -17.48
C ASP A 124 -7.29 3.71 -17.31
N PHE A 125 -6.68 4.23 -16.25
CA PHE A 125 -5.24 4.13 -15.96
C PHE A 125 -4.34 4.74 -17.04
N ARG A 126 -4.90 5.46 -18.02
CA ARG A 126 -4.17 6.18 -19.06
C ARG A 126 -4.15 7.68 -18.80
N GLU A 127 -5.32 8.21 -18.44
CA GLU A 127 -5.47 9.61 -18.09
C GLU A 127 -5.65 9.75 -16.57
N PHE A 128 -4.88 10.64 -15.98
CA PHE A 128 -4.93 10.94 -14.56
C PHE A 128 -5.23 12.42 -14.35
N GLU A 129 -6.16 12.70 -13.45
CA GLU A 129 -6.43 14.02 -12.94
C GLU A 129 -5.79 14.15 -11.55
N PHE A 130 -4.92 15.14 -11.39
CA PHE A 130 -4.34 15.45 -10.09
C PHE A 130 -5.38 16.18 -9.23
N VAL A 131 -5.72 15.61 -8.07
CA VAL A 131 -6.63 16.23 -7.11
C VAL A 131 -5.86 17.23 -6.25
N GLY A 132 -4.72 16.82 -5.70
CA GLY A 132 -3.84 17.69 -4.92
C GLY A 132 -2.90 16.96 -3.97
N LEU A 133 -2.11 17.74 -3.23
CA LEU A 133 -1.32 17.29 -2.09
C LEU A 133 -2.00 17.71 -0.78
N GLY A 134 -2.09 16.79 0.17
CA GLY A 134 -2.53 17.11 1.52
C GLY A 134 -1.64 18.17 2.17
N GLU A 135 -2.21 19.04 3.00
CA GLU A 135 -1.47 20.15 3.62
C GLU A 135 -0.52 19.71 4.73
N HIS A 136 -0.84 18.61 5.42
CA HIS A 136 -0.03 18.15 6.54
C HIS A 136 1.26 17.49 6.07
N PRO A 137 2.44 18.05 6.42
CA PRO A 137 3.71 17.44 6.09
C PRO A 137 3.97 16.20 6.93
N ASP A 138 4.82 15.33 6.39
CA ASP A 138 5.36 14.14 7.03
C ASP A 138 4.31 13.08 7.41
N ILE A 139 3.41 12.80 6.46
CA ILE A 139 2.42 11.71 6.51
C ILE A 139 2.68 10.72 5.39
N ARG A 140 2.67 9.42 5.71
CA ARG A 140 2.86 8.32 4.74
C ARG A 140 1.75 7.28 4.84
N ASN A 141 1.79 6.33 3.92
CA ASN A 141 0.95 5.12 3.90
C ASN A 141 -0.56 5.43 3.95
N GLY A 142 -0.98 6.50 3.24
CA GLY A 142 -2.38 6.83 3.12
C GLY A 142 -3.15 5.80 2.29
N VAL A 143 -4.29 5.32 2.81
CA VAL A 143 -5.20 4.42 2.11
C VAL A 143 -6.64 4.87 2.30
N ILE A 144 -7.33 5.14 1.19
CA ILE A 144 -8.72 5.57 1.21
C ILE A 144 -9.63 4.34 1.33
N PHE A 145 -10.71 4.46 2.08
CA PHE A 145 -11.75 3.43 2.13
C PHE A 145 -12.51 3.34 0.80
N PRO A 146 -12.84 2.13 0.32
CA PRO A 146 -13.60 1.93 -0.92
C PRO A 146 -15.10 2.17 -0.72
N ALA A 147 -15.47 3.09 0.16
CA ALA A 147 -16.85 3.47 0.45
C ALA A 147 -16.91 4.88 1.02
N ARG A 148 -18.05 5.55 0.80
CA ARG A 148 -18.37 6.83 1.45
C ARG A 148 -19.00 6.60 2.81
N PHE A 149 -18.74 7.51 3.74
CA PHE A 149 -19.39 7.58 5.05
C PHE A 149 -20.26 8.86 5.09
N GLY A 150 -21.48 8.72 4.60
CA GLY A 150 -22.31 9.87 4.26
C GLY A 150 -21.73 10.60 3.05
N ASP A 151 -21.40 11.87 3.20
CA ASP A 151 -20.74 12.71 2.19
C ASP A 151 -19.20 12.75 2.32
N ARG A 152 -18.61 11.97 3.26
CA ARG A 152 -17.20 12.00 3.58
C ARG A 152 -16.44 10.81 2.98
N TYR A 153 -15.19 11.06 2.62
CA TYR A 153 -14.16 10.05 2.44
C TYR A 153 -13.45 9.79 3.77
N LEU A 154 -13.07 8.55 4.02
CA LEU A 154 -12.21 8.18 5.13
C LEU A 154 -10.87 7.65 4.60
N ARG A 155 -9.82 7.90 5.36
CA ARG A 155 -8.46 7.46 5.07
C ARG A 155 -7.75 7.02 6.34
N TYR A 156 -7.09 5.86 6.29
CA TYR A 156 -6.04 5.57 7.23
C TYR A 156 -4.73 6.13 6.73
N ASP A 157 -3.97 6.73 7.61
CA ASP A 157 -2.64 7.25 7.31
C ASP A 157 -1.69 7.08 8.51
N ARG A 158 -0.40 7.34 8.28
CA ARG A 158 0.63 7.24 9.29
C ARG A 158 1.41 8.54 9.38
N PRO A 159 1.18 9.34 10.43
CA PRO A 159 2.07 10.44 10.76
C PRO A 159 3.47 9.93 11.11
N ASN A 160 4.50 10.56 10.58
CA ASN A 160 5.87 10.30 11.00
C ASN A 160 6.20 11.18 12.20
N ARG A 161 6.73 10.57 13.27
CA ARG A 161 7.23 11.33 14.42
C ARG A 161 8.75 11.41 14.31
N VAL A 162 9.29 12.61 14.33
CA VAL A 162 10.73 12.82 14.50
C VAL A 162 11.05 12.60 15.97
N VAL A 163 11.59 11.43 16.30
CA VAL A 163 11.95 11.09 17.69
C VAL A 163 13.39 11.50 17.99
N ASP A 164 14.31 11.39 17.01
CA ASP A 164 15.72 11.73 17.16
C ASP A 164 16.29 12.38 15.89
N ALA A 165 17.14 13.36 16.05
CA ALA A 165 17.87 14.00 14.94
C ALA A 165 18.79 12.97 14.26
N GLY A 166 18.48 12.64 12.99
CA GLY A 166 19.27 11.74 12.17
C GLY A 166 18.72 10.32 12.01
N ALA A 167 17.66 9.93 12.71
CA ALA A 167 16.95 8.68 12.45
C ALA A 167 15.87 8.88 11.38
N PRO A 168 15.61 7.89 10.50
CA PRO A 168 14.45 7.95 9.61
C PRO A 168 13.19 8.04 10.45
N ALA A 169 12.42 9.11 10.28
CA ALA A 169 11.16 9.29 10.97
C ALA A 169 10.17 8.21 10.48
N THR A 170 9.85 7.25 11.33
CA THR A 170 8.85 6.22 11.07
C THR A 170 7.84 6.23 12.19
N GLY A 171 6.57 6.45 11.86
CA GLY A 171 5.49 6.51 12.83
C GLY A 171 5.16 5.15 13.45
N ASP A 172 4.62 5.20 14.64
CA ASP A 172 4.21 4.06 15.46
C ASP A 172 2.68 3.94 15.60
N GLU A 173 1.91 4.77 14.88
CA GLU A 173 0.46 4.75 14.92
C GLU A 173 -0.17 4.88 13.53
N ILE A 174 -1.36 4.29 13.37
CA ILE A 174 -2.26 4.54 12.26
C ILE A 174 -3.37 5.45 12.76
N VAL A 175 -3.66 6.51 11.99
CA VAL A 175 -4.66 7.53 12.29
C VAL A 175 -5.79 7.42 11.27
N LEU A 176 -7.04 7.59 11.69
CA LEU A 176 -8.18 7.81 10.82
C LEU A 176 -8.33 9.30 10.55
N SER A 177 -8.46 9.67 9.29
CA SER A 177 -8.75 11.02 8.83
C SER A 177 -9.97 11.03 7.93
N GLU A 178 -10.70 12.15 7.89
CA GLU A 178 -11.86 12.37 7.03
C GLU A 178 -11.66 13.57 6.11
N SER A 179 -12.32 13.55 4.96
CA SER A 179 -12.37 14.65 3.99
C SER A 179 -13.68 14.65 3.21
N HIS A 180 -14.16 15.83 2.79
CA HIS A 180 -15.29 15.96 1.87
C HIS A 180 -14.85 16.08 0.40
N ASP A 181 -13.60 16.50 0.15
CA ASP A 181 -13.08 16.91 -1.15
C ASP A 181 -11.79 16.20 -1.58
N LEU A 182 -11.25 15.30 -0.75
CA LEU A 182 -9.97 14.60 -0.94
C LEU A 182 -8.71 15.48 -0.79
N LEU A 183 -8.87 16.75 -0.42
CA LEU A 183 -7.78 17.72 -0.22
C LEU A 183 -7.59 18.02 1.25
N ASP A 184 -8.65 18.52 1.88
CA ASP A 184 -8.63 18.90 3.28
C ASP A 184 -8.93 17.68 4.15
N TRP A 185 -7.89 17.12 4.73
CA TRP A 185 -7.99 15.94 5.58
C TRP A 185 -7.91 16.32 7.05
N ARG A 186 -8.99 16.07 7.79
CA ARG A 186 -9.07 16.28 9.23
C ARG A 186 -8.81 14.99 9.99
N PRO A 187 -7.76 14.89 10.81
CA PRO A 187 -7.55 13.73 11.68
C PRO A 187 -8.69 13.58 12.70
N LEU A 188 -9.23 12.37 12.82
CA LEU A 188 -10.22 12.00 13.83
C LEU A 188 -9.57 11.40 15.08
N GLY A 189 -8.45 10.69 14.90
CA GLY A 189 -7.68 10.12 16.00
C GLY A 189 -6.93 8.84 15.60
N PRO A 190 -6.06 8.36 16.50
CA PRO A 190 -5.35 7.11 16.32
C PRO A 190 -6.32 5.92 16.45
N VAL A 191 -6.20 4.96 15.54
CA VAL A 191 -7.00 3.72 15.53
C VAL A 191 -6.20 2.51 16.00
N MET A 192 -4.88 2.54 15.81
CA MET A 192 -3.99 1.46 16.23
C MET A 192 -2.59 2.00 16.49
N ARG A 193 -1.91 1.42 17.49
CA ARG A 193 -0.52 1.73 17.82
C ARG A 193 0.35 0.49 17.72
N GLY A 194 1.63 0.70 17.42
CA GLY A 194 2.64 -0.33 17.47
C GLY A 194 2.80 -0.93 18.86
N ARG A 195 3.15 -2.21 18.95
CA ARG A 195 3.38 -2.92 20.21
C ARG A 195 4.87 -2.84 20.57
N PRO A 196 5.24 -2.20 21.69
CA PRO A 196 6.63 -2.03 22.06
C PRO A 196 7.39 -3.38 22.12
N ARG A 197 8.57 -3.43 21.49
CA ARG A 197 9.46 -4.60 21.45
C ARG A 197 8.84 -5.86 20.86
N TYR A 198 7.88 -5.64 19.93
CA TYR A 198 7.23 -6.72 19.21
C TYR A 198 7.49 -6.59 17.69
N TRP A 199 7.03 -7.54 16.90
CA TRP A 199 7.27 -7.54 15.45
C TRP A 199 6.65 -6.34 14.73
N ASP A 200 5.67 -5.70 15.33
CA ASP A 200 4.98 -4.51 14.84
C ASP A 200 5.13 -3.30 15.79
N GLU A 201 6.34 -3.11 16.28
CA GLU A 201 6.70 -1.96 17.12
C GLU A 201 6.41 -0.62 16.42
N ARG A 202 6.58 -0.57 15.11
CA ARG A 202 6.12 0.52 14.25
C ARG A 202 5.20 -0.06 13.19
N ILE A 203 4.22 0.72 12.77
CA ILE A 203 3.16 0.24 11.89
C ILE A 203 2.83 1.25 10.80
N GLY A 204 2.17 0.77 9.75
CA GLY A 204 1.55 1.61 8.75
C GLY A 204 0.56 0.81 7.90
N ALA A 205 -0.44 1.49 7.35
CA ALA A 205 -1.42 0.84 6.48
C ALA A 205 -0.75 0.23 5.24
N GLY A 206 -1.23 -0.91 4.82
CA GLY A 206 -0.84 -1.60 3.61
C GLY A 206 -1.70 -1.17 2.41
N PRO A 207 -2.46 -2.09 1.79
CA PRO A 207 -3.47 -1.77 0.77
C PRO A 207 -4.73 -1.15 1.39
N PRO A 208 -5.65 -0.59 0.59
CA PRO A 208 -6.97 -0.15 1.05
C PRO A 208 -7.70 -1.24 1.83
N PRO A 209 -8.46 -0.88 2.89
CA PRO A 209 -9.20 -1.85 3.68
C PRO A 209 -10.30 -2.52 2.85
N VAL A 210 -10.61 -3.76 3.18
CA VAL A 210 -11.66 -4.56 2.55
C VAL A 210 -12.89 -4.60 3.44
N ARG A 211 -14.05 -4.36 2.84
CA ARG A 211 -15.33 -4.45 3.53
C ARG A 211 -15.77 -5.91 3.64
N THR A 212 -15.87 -6.42 4.85
CA THR A 212 -16.37 -7.76 5.16
C THR A 212 -17.61 -7.67 6.06
N ARG A 213 -18.38 -8.75 6.18
CA ARG A 213 -19.53 -8.80 7.11
C ARG A 213 -19.09 -8.71 8.58
N HIS A 214 -17.81 -8.93 8.87
CA HIS A 214 -17.22 -8.88 10.21
C HIS A 214 -16.65 -7.49 10.58
N GLY A 215 -16.39 -6.64 9.56
CA GLY A 215 -15.77 -5.33 9.75
C GLY A 215 -14.92 -4.90 8.55
N TRP A 216 -14.19 -3.82 8.70
CA TRP A 216 -13.17 -3.36 7.76
C TRP A 216 -11.86 -4.10 8.02
N LEU A 217 -11.50 -5.02 7.14
CA LEU A 217 -10.26 -5.80 7.22
C LEU A 217 -9.10 -5.01 6.61
N LEU A 218 -8.13 -4.65 7.43
CA LEU A 218 -6.92 -3.94 7.04
C LEU A 218 -5.72 -4.88 7.09
N LEU A 219 -5.06 -5.09 5.95
CA LEU A 219 -3.71 -5.62 5.94
C LEU A 219 -2.74 -4.46 6.19
N TYR A 220 -1.87 -4.57 7.19
CA TYR A 220 -0.91 -3.55 7.55
C TYR A 220 0.52 -4.09 7.58
N HIS A 221 1.52 -3.22 7.53
CA HIS A 221 2.89 -3.62 7.78
C HIS A 221 3.31 -3.26 9.19
N GLY A 222 3.99 -4.18 9.83
CA GLY A 222 4.72 -4.00 11.07
C GLY A 222 6.21 -3.93 10.83
N ILE A 223 6.92 -3.18 11.66
CA ILE A 223 8.36 -2.99 11.58
C ILE A 223 8.96 -3.33 12.94
N ALA A 224 9.75 -4.40 12.99
CA ALA A 224 10.58 -4.70 14.14
C ALA A 224 11.91 -3.97 14.01
N THR A 225 12.31 -3.29 15.08
CA THR A 225 13.60 -2.60 15.16
C THR A 225 14.64 -3.46 15.86
N HIS A 226 15.85 -3.51 15.33
CA HIS A 226 16.97 -4.26 15.90
C HIS A 226 18.19 -3.39 16.11
N PHE A 227 18.90 -3.61 17.22
CA PHE A 227 20.18 -2.96 17.47
C PHE A 227 21.22 -3.38 16.42
N GLY A 228 21.74 -2.40 15.69
CA GLY A 228 22.87 -2.61 14.79
C GLY A 228 22.55 -3.41 13.51
N SER A 229 21.27 -3.63 13.19
CA SER A 229 20.84 -4.31 11.96
C SER A 229 19.71 -3.55 11.25
N ALA A 230 19.39 -3.97 10.02
CA ALA A 230 18.26 -3.44 9.28
C ALA A 230 16.93 -3.81 9.98
N ASN A 231 15.94 -2.91 9.90
CA ASN A 231 14.59 -3.17 10.34
C ASN A 231 13.98 -4.35 9.57
N ILE A 232 13.10 -5.11 10.21
CA ILE A 232 12.35 -6.20 9.57
C ILE A 232 10.93 -5.74 9.32
N TYR A 233 10.52 -5.70 8.04
CA TYR A 233 9.16 -5.37 7.63
C TYR A 233 8.35 -6.64 7.43
N GLN A 234 7.17 -6.70 8.03
CA GLN A 234 6.31 -7.87 8.08
C GLN A 234 4.85 -7.44 7.90
N ALA A 235 3.99 -8.36 7.52
CA ALA A 235 2.56 -8.08 7.37
C ALA A 235 1.75 -8.63 8.54
N GLY A 236 0.73 -7.89 8.96
CA GLY A 236 -0.31 -8.30 9.88
C GLY A 236 -1.69 -7.90 9.39
N VAL A 237 -2.73 -8.34 10.08
CA VAL A 237 -4.11 -7.97 9.81
C VAL A 237 -4.75 -7.36 11.04
N ALA A 238 -5.67 -6.41 10.80
CA ALA A 238 -6.49 -5.78 11.82
C ALA A 238 -7.92 -5.66 11.30
N LEU A 239 -8.91 -5.74 12.18
CA LEU A 239 -10.33 -5.61 11.88
C LEU A 239 -10.89 -4.43 12.65
N PHE A 240 -11.58 -3.56 11.95
CA PHE A 240 -12.25 -2.39 12.52
C PHE A 240 -13.75 -2.46 12.32
N ASP A 241 -14.47 -1.78 13.18
CA ASP A 241 -15.92 -1.74 13.12
C ASP A 241 -16.43 -1.10 11.81
N LEU A 242 -17.55 -1.62 11.29
CA LEU A 242 -18.15 -1.17 10.04
C LEU A 242 -18.69 0.25 10.12
N ASP A 243 -19.32 0.59 11.24
CA ASP A 243 -20.01 1.86 11.43
C ASP A 243 -19.08 2.89 12.09
N ASP A 244 -18.12 2.42 12.90
CA ASP A 244 -17.11 3.25 13.57
C ASP A 244 -15.69 2.73 13.30
N PRO A 245 -15.06 3.09 12.17
CA PRO A 245 -13.70 2.68 11.84
C PRO A 245 -12.59 3.20 12.79
N LEU A 246 -12.92 4.00 13.81
CA LEU A 246 -12.02 4.30 14.92
C LEU A 246 -11.89 3.12 15.90
N ARG A 247 -12.88 2.23 15.93
CA ARG A 247 -12.93 1.12 16.86
C ARG A 247 -12.24 -0.12 16.28
N LEU A 248 -11.09 -0.47 16.84
CA LEU A 248 -10.42 -1.74 16.59
C LEU A 248 -11.24 -2.88 17.24
N ILE A 249 -11.55 -3.92 16.47
CA ILE A 249 -12.22 -5.15 16.95
C ILE A 249 -11.18 -6.19 17.35
N GLY A 250 -10.13 -6.34 16.53
CA GLY A 250 -9.08 -7.30 16.79
C GLY A 250 -7.90 -7.10 15.82
N ARG A 251 -6.75 -7.64 16.17
CA ARG A 251 -5.56 -7.63 15.32
C ARG A 251 -4.77 -8.93 15.48
N SER A 252 -4.05 -9.31 14.45
CA SER A 252 -3.24 -10.51 14.49
C SER A 252 -2.16 -10.43 15.59
N ARG A 253 -2.07 -11.49 16.41
CA ARG A 253 -1.00 -11.61 17.39
C ARG A 253 0.35 -11.71 16.70
N ASP A 254 0.45 -12.67 15.80
CA ASP A 254 1.67 -12.92 15.05
C ASP A 254 1.57 -12.31 13.64
N ASN A 255 2.69 -12.16 12.96
CA ASN A 255 2.68 -11.72 11.57
C ASN A 255 2.07 -12.80 10.66
N VAL A 256 1.35 -12.37 9.63
CA VAL A 256 0.76 -13.25 8.60
C VAL A 256 1.73 -13.54 7.45
N LEU A 257 2.74 -12.67 7.26
CA LEU A 257 3.79 -12.83 6.28
C LEU A 257 5.05 -12.07 6.75
N GLU A 258 6.19 -12.76 6.77
CA GLU A 258 7.49 -12.20 7.18
C GLU A 258 8.60 -12.59 6.20
N PRO A 259 9.73 -11.87 6.10
CA PRO A 259 10.83 -12.23 5.21
C PRO A 259 11.41 -13.62 5.51
N ARG A 260 11.38 -14.52 4.52
CA ARG A 260 11.92 -15.90 4.65
C ARG A 260 12.61 -16.41 3.40
N LYS A 261 12.42 -15.75 2.27
CA LYS A 261 13.01 -16.14 0.99
C LYS A 261 14.15 -15.20 0.63
N MET A 262 15.11 -15.69 -0.15
CA MET A 262 16.28 -14.89 -0.52
C MET A 262 15.91 -13.55 -1.14
N TYR A 263 14.86 -13.49 -1.98
CA TYR A 263 14.38 -12.27 -2.59
C TYR A 263 13.69 -11.30 -1.61
N GLU A 264 13.38 -11.73 -0.39
CA GLU A 264 12.86 -10.89 0.71
C GLU A 264 13.96 -10.50 1.70
N LEU A 265 15.01 -11.33 1.81
CA LEU A 265 16.11 -11.15 2.74
C LEU A 265 17.25 -10.31 2.17
N VAL A 266 17.40 -10.28 0.83
CA VAL A 266 18.51 -9.64 0.13
C VAL A 266 17.98 -8.74 -1.00
N GLY A 267 18.34 -7.47 -0.97
CA GLY A 267 17.95 -6.46 -1.96
C GLY A 267 18.44 -5.08 -1.57
N GLN A 268 17.80 -4.02 -2.09
CA GLN A 268 18.15 -2.64 -1.76
C GLN A 268 17.94 -2.33 -0.27
N VAL A 269 16.84 -2.84 0.29
CA VAL A 269 16.59 -2.83 1.73
C VAL A 269 16.33 -4.27 2.16
N PRO A 270 17.25 -4.90 2.87
CA PRO A 270 17.10 -6.30 3.27
C PRO A 270 15.97 -6.49 4.29
N ASN A 271 15.45 -7.71 4.39
CA ASN A 271 14.42 -8.12 5.36
C ASN A 271 13.09 -7.37 5.20
N VAL A 272 12.60 -7.20 3.97
CA VAL A 272 11.35 -6.49 3.70
C VAL A 272 10.32 -7.39 3.02
N VAL A 273 9.15 -7.47 3.64
CA VAL A 273 7.85 -7.81 3.06
C VAL A 273 6.93 -6.61 3.25
N PHE A 274 6.66 -5.87 2.18
CA PHE A 274 5.87 -4.64 2.25
C PHE A 274 4.57 -4.80 1.46
N PRO A 275 3.45 -5.19 2.11
CA PRO A 275 2.16 -5.35 1.44
C PRO A 275 1.62 -3.98 1.02
N SER A 276 1.38 -3.78 -0.26
CA SER A 276 0.95 -2.49 -0.81
C SER A 276 -0.23 -2.58 -1.76
N GLY A 277 -0.50 -3.77 -2.31
CA GLY A 277 -1.64 -4.06 -3.14
C GLY A 277 -2.38 -5.30 -2.67
N MET A 278 -3.71 -5.27 -2.70
CA MET A 278 -4.55 -6.43 -2.40
C MET A 278 -5.75 -6.43 -3.34
N ILE A 279 -6.07 -7.58 -3.90
CA ILE A 279 -7.26 -7.80 -4.71
C ILE A 279 -8.03 -8.95 -4.09
N VAL A 280 -9.31 -8.72 -3.84
CA VAL A 280 -10.30 -9.72 -3.46
C VAL A 280 -11.15 -9.98 -4.69
N ASP A 281 -11.39 -11.25 -5.02
CA ASP A 281 -12.02 -11.60 -6.29
C ASP A 281 -13.54 -11.51 -6.24
N ASP A 282 -14.17 -11.86 -5.10
CA ASP A 282 -15.61 -12.01 -5.00
C ASP A 282 -16.23 -11.15 -3.90
N PHE A 283 -17.29 -10.43 -4.27
CA PHE A 283 -18.11 -9.60 -3.37
C PHE A 283 -19.57 -9.91 -3.57
N ASP A 284 -20.36 -9.81 -2.50
CA ASP A 284 -21.81 -9.88 -2.61
C ASP A 284 -22.42 -8.61 -3.22
N SER A 285 -23.75 -8.63 -3.44
CA SER A 285 -24.48 -7.49 -4.03
C SER A 285 -24.44 -6.22 -3.18
N ASP A 286 -24.13 -6.32 -1.90
CA ASP A 286 -24.01 -5.20 -0.95
C ASP A 286 -22.57 -4.68 -0.85
N GLY A 287 -21.64 -5.29 -1.60
CA GLY A 287 -20.23 -4.91 -1.65
C GLY A 287 -19.40 -5.44 -0.47
N PHE A 288 -19.83 -6.49 0.20
CA PHE A 288 -19.04 -7.20 1.19
C PHE A 288 -18.28 -8.36 0.54
N ALA A 289 -17.00 -8.49 0.85
CA ALA A 289 -16.22 -9.66 0.46
C ALA A 289 -16.79 -10.93 1.13
N HIS A 290 -16.92 -12.01 0.36
CA HIS A 290 -17.26 -13.34 0.92
C HIS A 290 -16.08 -13.89 1.73
N ASP A 291 -16.36 -14.66 2.78
CA ASP A 291 -15.33 -15.22 3.67
C ASP A 291 -14.41 -16.19 2.91
N ASP A 292 -14.94 -16.98 1.98
CA ASP A 292 -14.18 -17.89 1.12
C ASP A 292 -13.55 -17.22 -0.11
N SER A 293 -13.75 -15.89 -0.28
CA SER A 293 -13.19 -15.15 -1.43
C SER A 293 -11.67 -15.23 -1.47
N PRO A 294 -11.10 -15.60 -2.64
CA PRO A 294 -9.67 -15.59 -2.82
C PRO A 294 -9.08 -14.18 -2.69
N VAL A 295 -7.97 -14.09 -1.97
CA VAL A 295 -7.20 -12.86 -1.77
C VAL A 295 -5.84 -12.98 -2.46
N ARG A 296 -5.47 -11.97 -3.23
CA ARG A 296 -4.13 -11.80 -3.81
C ARG A 296 -3.46 -10.60 -3.17
N VAL A 297 -2.38 -10.83 -2.44
CA VAL A 297 -1.56 -9.79 -1.82
C VAL A 297 -0.31 -9.60 -2.64
N TYR A 298 -0.18 -8.44 -3.26
CA TYR A 298 1.02 -8.00 -3.97
C TYR A 298 1.88 -7.17 -3.03
N TYR A 299 3.15 -7.54 -2.93
CA TYR A 299 4.07 -6.91 -1.98
C TYR A 299 5.43 -6.63 -2.58
N GLY A 300 6.09 -5.60 -2.06
CA GLY A 300 7.51 -5.35 -2.31
C GLY A 300 8.37 -6.27 -1.47
N ALA A 301 9.33 -6.93 -2.11
CA ALA A 301 10.30 -7.79 -1.47
C ALA A 301 11.69 -7.15 -1.52
N ALA A 302 12.30 -6.94 -0.34
CA ALA A 302 13.62 -6.33 -0.15
C ALA A 302 13.83 -5.01 -0.93
N ASP A 303 12.75 -4.23 -1.15
CA ASP A 303 12.69 -3.01 -1.98
C ASP A 303 13.27 -3.21 -3.40
N THR A 304 13.13 -4.41 -3.96
CA THR A 304 13.81 -4.79 -5.20
C THR A 304 12.87 -5.40 -6.23
N SER A 305 11.91 -6.22 -5.79
CA SER A 305 11.00 -6.95 -6.68
C SER A 305 9.57 -6.97 -6.16
N VAL A 306 8.63 -7.31 -7.06
CA VAL A 306 7.22 -7.55 -6.72
C VAL A 306 6.99 -9.04 -6.55
N CYS A 307 6.32 -9.38 -5.46
CA CYS A 307 5.94 -10.74 -5.13
C CYS A 307 4.44 -10.86 -4.87
N LEU A 308 3.93 -12.08 -4.92
CA LEU A 308 2.54 -12.44 -4.71
C LEU A 308 2.42 -13.46 -3.56
N ALA A 309 1.47 -13.23 -2.66
CA ALA A 309 0.97 -14.24 -1.73
C ALA A 309 -0.57 -14.34 -1.87
N THR A 310 -1.11 -15.51 -1.60
CA THR A 310 -2.56 -15.80 -1.74
C THR A 310 -3.10 -16.45 -0.47
N GLY A 311 -4.38 -16.26 -0.23
CA GLY A 311 -5.16 -16.85 0.86
C GLY A 311 -6.64 -16.61 0.61
N THR A 312 -7.45 -16.64 1.65
CA THR A 312 -8.86 -16.24 1.64
C THR A 312 -9.12 -15.16 2.69
N ILE A 313 -10.29 -14.54 2.63
CA ILE A 313 -10.73 -13.60 3.68
C ILE A 313 -10.82 -14.33 5.03
N GLU A 314 -11.38 -15.56 5.06
CA GLU A 314 -11.46 -16.40 6.25
C GLU A 314 -10.08 -16.70 6.86
N ASP A 315 -9.08 -17.02 6.04
CA ASP A 315 -7.70 -17.23 6.51
C ASP A 315 -7.13 -16.00 7.22
N LEU A 316 -7.42 -14.80 6.69
CA LEU A 316 -6.99 -13.54 7.29
C LEU A 316 -7.76 -13.23 8.57
N LEU A 317 -9.07 -13.46 8.60
CA LEU A 317 -9.90 -13.28 9.78
C LEU A 317 -9.51 -14.25 10.90
N ALA A 318 -9.19 -15.51 10.56
CA ALA A 318 -8.74 -16.51 11.53
C ALA A 318 -7.37 -16.20 12.18
N ALA A 319 -6.64 -15.23 11.66
CA ALA A 319 -5.37 -14.76 12.27
C ALA A 319 -5.59 -13.68 13.34
N LEU A 320 -6.81 -13.16 13.47
CA LEU A 320 -7.13 -12.13 14.47
C LEU A 320 -7.26 -12.77 15.86
N ASP A 321 -6.71 -12.08 16.86
CA ASP A 321 -7.01 -12.33 18.27
C ASP A 321 -8.05 -11.28 18.72
N ASP A 322 -8.95 -11.66 19.60
CA ASP A 322 -9.87 -10.74 20.26
C ASP A 322 -9.05 -9.84 21.20
N GLU A 323 -9.23 -8.51 21.10
CA GLU A 323 -8.65 -7.51 22.02
C GLU A 323 -9.58 -7.23 23.20
#